data_99709f4b0cf5056833dbc7742548e71f
#
_entry.id   99709f4b0cf5056833dbc7742548e71f
#
_cell.length_a   1.000
_cell.length_b   1.000
_cell.length_c   1.000
_cell.angle_alpha   90.00
_cell.angle_beta   90.00
_cell.angle_gamma   90.00
#
_symmetry.space_group_name_H-M   'P 1'
#
loop_
_entity.id
_entity.type
_entity.pdbx_description
1 polymer ?
#
loop_
_entity_poly.entity_id
_entity_poly.type
_entity_poly.pdbx_seq_one_letter_code
_entity_poly.pdbx_strand_id
1 'polypeptide(L)' 'MRFILNGKAYEKTREDVEKDMAGVQPEVPRRYYVVINGKKYPPKQVLAKVLDLGRIEYTTMAAGSILQRLGFKLQRTE' A
#
# COMPACT_ATOMS: atom_id res chain seq x y z
N MET A 1 -12.49 -5.08 1.98
CA MET A 1 -12.56 -4.00 2.97
C MET A 1 -12.83 -2.69 2.27
N ARG A 2 -13.77 -1.94 2.77
CA ARG A 2 -14.10 -0.63 2.22
C ARG A 2 -13.39 0.47 2.99
N PHE A 3 -12.80 1.43 2.28
CA PHE A 3 -12.13 2.57 2.91
C PHE A 3 -12.30 3.81 2.06
N ILE A 4 -12.08 4.96 2.70
CA ILE A 4 -12.20 6.26 2.03
C ILE A 4 -10.84 6.94 2.03
N LEU A 5 -10.43 7.42 0.87
CA LEU A 5 -9.17 8.16 0.72
C LEU A 5 -9.45 9.36 -0.17
N ASN A 6 -9.12 10.55 0.33
CA ASN A 6 -9.35 11.81 -0.40
C ASN A 6 -10.80 11.97 -0.85
N GLY A 7 -11.75 11.56 0.00
CA GLY A 7 -13.17 11.70 -0.28
C GLY A 7 -13.73 10.67 -1.24
N LYS A 8 -12.92 9.74 -1.72
CA LYS A 8 -13.36 8.70 -2.64
C LYS A 8 -13.37 7.34 -1.93
N ALA A 9 -14.44 6.57 -2.13
CA ALA A 9 -14.58 5.24 -1.54
C ALA A 9 -13.96 4.19 -2.44
N TYR A 10 -13.27 3.24 -1.81
CA TYR A 10 -12.65 2.11 -2.49
C TYR A 10 -13.04 0.81 -1.80
N GLU A 11 -13.08 -0.26 -2.58
CA GLU A 11 -13.33 -1.60 -2.06
C GLU A 11 -12.19 -2.50 -2.52
N LYS A 12 -11.36 -2.97 -1.58
CA LYS A 12 -10.22 -3.84 -1.86
C LYS A 12 -10.07 -4.88 -0.75
N THR A 13 -9.57 -6.05 -1.11
CA THR A 13 -9.20 -7.08 -0.16
C THR A 13 -7.69 -7.24 -0.16
N ARG A 14 -7.18 -7.96 0.84
CA ARG A 14 -5.75 -8.31 0.88
C ARG A 14 -5.34 -9.05 -0.38
N GLU A 15 -6.18 -9.96 -0.84
CA GLU A 15 -5.90 -10.73 -2.05
C GLU A 15 -5.84 -9.87 -3.30
N ASP A 16 -6.71 -8.86 -3.38
CA ASP A 16 -6.66 -7.89 -4.48
C ASP A 16 -5.31 -7.18 -4.52
N VAL A 17 -4.81 -6.77 -3.36
CA VAL A 17 -3.51 -6.09 -3.28
C VAL A 17 -2.39 -7.02 -3.70
N GLU A 18 -2.40 -8.25 -3.21
CA GLU A 18 -1.38 -9.23 -3.56
C GLU A 18 -1.36 -9.51 -5.06
N LYS A 19 -2.52 -9.61 -5.66
CA LYS A 19 -2.67 -9.84 -7.09
C LYS A 19 -2.17 -8.64 -7.90
N ASP A 20 -2.56 -7.44 -7.50
CA ASP A 20 -2.18 -6.23 -8.21
C ASP A 20 -0.67 -5.96 -8.13
N MET A 21 -0.03 -6.41 -7.05
CA MET A 21 1.41 -6.21 -6.86
C MET A 21 2.27 -7.33 -7.44
N ALA A 22 1.65 -8.39 -7.96
CA ALA A 22 2.41 -9.49 -8.56
C ALA A 22 3.24 -8.99 -9.74
N GLY A 23 4.55 -9.26 -9.72
CA GLY A 23 5.46 -8.84 -10.78
C GLY A 23 5.90 -7.37 -10.71
N VAL A 24 5.43 -6.61 -9.74
CA VAL A 24 5.84 -5.21 -9.58
C VAL A 24 7.17 -5.15 -8.84
N GLN A 25 8.13 -4.41 -9.40
CA GLN A 25 9.43 -4.21 -8.75
C GLN A 25 9.31 -3.22 -7.61
N PRO A 26 9.79 -3.57 -6.40
CA PRO A 26 9.74 -2.65 -5.27
C PRO A 26 10.72 -1.50 -5.45
N GLU A 27 10.26 -0.29 -5.11
CA GLU A 27 11.17 0.84 -4.92
C GLU A 27 11.84 0.70 -3.57
N VAL A 28 12.92 1.42 -3.36
CA VAL A 28 13.65 1.36 -2.09
C VAL A 28 12.82 2.02 -0.98
N PRO A 29 12.42 1.27 0.07
CA PRO A 29 11.71 1.88 1.18
C PRO A 29 12.62 2.81 1.98
N ARG A 30 12.11 3.98 2.35
CA ARG A 30 12.90 4.97 3.09
C ARG A 30 12.72 4.88 4.59
N ARG A 31 11.47 4.78 5.06
CA ARG A 31 11.17 4.71 6.49
C ARG A 31 10.31 3.51 6.85
N TYR A 32 9.31 3.25 6.04
CA TYR A 32 8.35 2.20 6.29
C TYR A 32 8.22 1.29 5.10
N TYR A 33 7.86 0.05 5.35
CA TYR A 33 7.57 -0.89 4.28
C TYR A 33 6.49 -1.87 4.71
N VAL A 34 5.87 -2.48 3.72
CA VAL A 34 5.00 -3.64 3.92
C VAL A 34 5.54 -4.78 3.07
N VAL A 35 5.37 -6.01 3.55
CA VAL A 35 5.80 -7.19 2.78
C VAL A 35 4.61 -7.74 2.02
N ILE A 36 4.73 -7.80 0.70
CA ILE A 36 3.70 -8.34 -0.18
C ILE A 36 4.39 -9.29 -1.16
N ASN A 37 3.91 -10.53 -1.22
CA ASN A 37 4.50 -11.56 -2.08
C ASN A 37 6.01 -11.75 -1.83
N GLY A 38 6.42 -11.60 -0.55
CA GLY A 38 7.82 -11.78 -0.16
C GLY A 38 8.73 -10.60 -0.47
N LYS A 39 8.20 -9.50 -0.95
CA LYS A 39 8.97 -8.30 -1.30
C LYS A 39 8.59 -7.12 -0.42
N LYS A 40 9.57 -6.25 -0.13
CA LYS A 40 9.37 -5.08 0.73
C LYS A 40 9.04 -3.86 -0.15
N TYR A 41 7.84 -3.32 0.01
CA TYR A 41 7.38 -2.17 -0.77
C TYR A 41 7.14 -0.96 0.11
N PRO A 42 7.46 0.27 -0.37
CA PRO A 42 6.98 1.48 0.29
C PRO A 42 5.45 1.52 0.26
N PRO A 43 4.78 1.92 1.35
CA PRO A 43 3.31 1.94 1.37
C PRO A 43 2.69 2.78 0.25
N LYS A 44 3.30 3.92 -0.07
CA LYS A 44 2.77 4.80 -1.13
C LYS A 44 2.86 4.14 -2.51
N GLN A 45 3.92 3.37 -2.77
CA GLN A 45 4.04 2.64 -4.02
C GLN A 45 2.89 1.65 -4.17
N VAL A 46 2.56 0.94 -3.09
CA VAL A 46 1.49 -0.05 -3.13
C VAL A 46 0.16 0.59 -3.45
N LEU A 47 -0.21 1.65 -2.73
CA LEU A 47 -1.50 2.30 -2.99
C LEU A 47 -1.55 2.99 -4.34
N ALA A 48 -0.45 3.58 -4.79
CA ALA A 48 -0.40 4.19 -6.11
C ALA A 48 -0.70 3.17 -7.20
N LYS A 49 -0.17 1.96 -7.06
CA LYS A 49 -0.40 0.88 -8.03
C LYS A 49 -1.81 0.31 -7.92
N VAL A 50 -2.22 -0.01 -6.70
CA VAL A 50 -3.49 -0.71 -6.46
C VAL A 50 -4.69 0.17 -6.75
N LEU A 51 -4.61 1.46 -6.42
CA LEU A 51 -5.70 2.41 -6.62
C LEU A 51 -5.52 3.30 -7.85
N ASP A 52 -4.40 3.18 -8.54
CA ASP A 52 -4.07 3.99 -9.71
C ASP A 52 -4.11 5.49 -9.39
N LEU A 53 -3.45 5.86 -8.31
CA LEU A 53 -3.41 7.25 -7.82
C LEU A 53 -2.02 7.85 -7.91
N GLY A 54 -1.97 9.19 -8.00
CA GLY A 54 -0.72 9.92 -7.85
C GLY A 54 -0.24 9.89 -6.41
N ARG A 55 1.07 9.88 -6.21
CA ARG A 55 1.65 9.74 -4.87
C ARG A 55 1.53 10.98 -4.00
N ILE A 56 1.26 12.12 -4.60
CA ILE A 56 1.09 13.37 -3.86
C ILE A 56 -0.30 13.50 -3.24
N GLU A 57 -1.22 12.60 -3.58
CA GLU A 57 -2.61 12.68 -3.12
C GLU A 57 -2.81 12.13 -1.71
N TYR A 58 -1.78 11.53 -1.11
CA TYR A 58 -1.88 10.97 0.24
C TYR A 58 -0.49 10.85 0.87
N THR A 59 -0.46 10.65 2.18
CA THR A 59 0.79 10.53 2.94
C THR A 59 1.18 9.07 3.12
N THR A 60 2.45 8.83 3.48
CA THR A 60 2.93 7.50 3.83
C THR A 60 2.14 6.91 5.00
N MET A 61 1.80 7.72 5.99
CA MET A 61 1.05 7.23 7.15
C MET A 61 -0.37 6.84 6.78
N ALA A 62 -1.03 7.61 5.90
CA ALA A 62 -2.35 7.26 5.41
C ALA A 62 -2.31 5.94 4.64
N ALA A 63 -1.32 5.79 3.76
CA ALA A 63 -1.15 4.55 2.99
C ALA A 63 -0.90 3.36 3.93
N GLY A 64 -0.01 3.53 4.90
CA GLY A 64 0.30 2.48 5.87
C GLY A 64 -0.90 2.06 6.69
N SER A 65 -1.71 3.04 7.12
CA SER A 65 -2.92 2.77 7.90
C SER A 65 -3.91 1.90 7.10
N ILE A 66 -4.12 2.23 5.84
CA ILE A 66 -5.01 1.46 4.98
C ILE A 66 -4.48 0.03 4.81
N LEU A 67 -3.19 -0.12 4.55
CA LEU A 67 -2.59 -1.44 4.35
C LEU A 67 -2.64 -2.28 5.62
N GLN A 68 -2.47 -1.68 6.80
CA GLN A 68 -2.62 -2.39 8.06
C GLN A 68 -4.04 -2.91 8.23
N ARG A 69 -5.03 -2.11 7.88
CA ARG A 69 -6.43 -2.52 7.94
C ARG A 69 -6.74 -3.66 6.98
N LEU A 70 -6.00 -3.74 5.87
CA LEU A 70 -6.12 -4.85 4.93
C LEU A 70 -5.38 -6.11 5.37
N GLY A 71 -4.63 -6.04 6.48
CA GLY A 71 -3.94 -7.19 7.05
C GLY A 71 -2.44 -7.24 6.79
N PHE A 72 -1.87 -6.21 6.17
CA PHE A 72 -0.42 -6.14 5.98
C PHE A 72 0.22 -5.43 7.18
N LYS A 73 1.38 -5.92 7.58
CA LYS A 73 2.08 -5.32 8.72
C LYS A 73 2.97 -4.19 8.22
N LEU A 74 2.77 -2.99 8.78
CA LEU A 74 3.63 -1.86 8.49
C LEU A 74 4.86 -1.94 9.39
N GLN A 75 6.03 -1.91 8.78
CA GLN A 75 7.30 -2.03 9.50
C GLN A 75 8.22 -0.86 9.18
N ARG A 76 9.15 -0.57 10.09
CA ARG A 76 10.17 0.45 9.86
C ARG A 76 11.41 -0.20 9.29
N THR A 77 12.17 0.58 8.50
CA THR A 77 13.37 0.08 7.84
C THR A 77 14.55 -0.10 8.77
N GLU A 78 14.48 0.38 9.99
CA GLU A 78 15.56 0.17 10.98
C GLU A 78 15.05 -0.25 12.31
#